data_e4457dc006978181888e2573558cce6f
#
_entry.id   e4457dc006978181888e2573558cce6f
#
_cell.length_a   1.000
_cell.length_b   1.000
_cell.length_c   1.000
_cell.angle_alpha   90.00
_cell.angle_beta   90.00
_cell.angle_gamma   90.00
#
_symmetry.space_group_name_H-M   'P 1'
#
loop_
_entity.id
_entity.type
_entity.pdbx_description
1 polymer ?
#
loop_
_entity_poly.entity_id
_entity_poly.type
_entity_poly.pdbx_seq_one_letter_code
_entity_poly.pdbx_strand_id
1 'polypeptide(L)'
;MKKIAKTLSILLLLAISVMVVFAGCGAKTQEAPKQEAAKQEEPKKEEPKPAEQSGTKKLIFVITPSHDNPFFKSEAVGAEAKAKELGYDVKIASHDDDANKQDQLFDTAIASKAVAIICDNAGADATTASVKKAKDAGIPTFLIDREINATGIAVSQIVSNNFQGAKLGGEEFVKLMGEKGNYVELVGKESDTNAGIRSKGYHEVIDQYPDMKMVARQSANWSQTEAYQKMESIIQANKDIKGVICGNDTMAMGAMAALKAAGKKDVIVVGFDGSNDVRDSIKAGEIKATVLQPAYKIAQLAVEQADKYIKTKSTGEQEKQLKDCVLINKDNADKLETFAIKE
;
A
#
# COMPACT_ATOMS: atom_id res chain seq x y z
N MET A 1 -7.64 -55.10 12.34
CA MET A 1 -6.67 -56.13 12.82
C MET A 1 -5.28 -55.48 12.77
N LYS A 2 -4.58 -55.57 13.94
CA LYS A 2 -3.12 -55.43 14.22
C LYS A 2 -2.48 -54.08 13.84
N LYS A 3 -2.12 -53.23 14.80
CA LYS A 3 -1.16 -53.21 15.93
C LYS A 3 0.24 -52.79 15.46
N ILE A 4 0.71 -51.66 16.00
CA ILE A 4 1.77 -51.41 17.00
C ILE A 4 3.17 -51.31 16.39
N ALA A 5 3.90 -50.17 16.66
CA ALA A 5 4.89 -49.90 17.71
C ALA A 5 5.48 -48.50 17.49
N LYS A 6 5.47 -47.58 18.36
CA LYS A 6 6.29 -47.23 19.53
C LYS A 6 7.79 -47.54 19.43
N THR A 7 8.65 -46.56 19.41
CA THR A 7 9.90 -46.56 20.20
C THR A 7 10.31 -45.16 20.63
N LEU A 8 10.59 -45.04 21.91
CA LEU A 8 11.03 -44.00 22.79
C LEU A 8 12.54 -44.17 23.05
N SER A 9 13.33 -43.14 23.14
CA SER A 9 14.62 -43.03 23.89
C SER A 9 15.07 -41.59 23.94
N ILE A 10 14.98 -40.84 24.99
CA ILE A 10 15.65 -40.82 26.29
C ILE A 10 17.12 -40.33 26.20
N LEU A 11 17.30 -39.14 26.76
CA LEU A 11 18.41 -38.51 27.56
C LEU A 11 19.87 -38.73 27.13
N LEU A 12 20.63 -37.62 27.14
CA LEU A 12 21.78 -37.44 28.04
C LEU A 12 22.18 -35.95 28.26
N LEU A 13 22.19 -35.57 29.51
CA LEU A 13 22.82 -34.36 30.09
C LEU A 13 24.35 -34.55 30.12
N LEU A 14 25.14 -33.50 29.93
CA LEU A 14 26.42 -33.34 30.59
C LEU A 14 26.79 -31.86 30.76
N ALA A 15 26.80 -31.44 32.01
CA ALA A 15 27.40 -30.21 32.50
C ALA A 15 28.88 -30.44 32.74
N ILE A 16 29.75 -29.50 32.38
CA ILE A 16 31.11 -29.42 32.91
C ILE A 16 31.41 -27.95 33.26
N SER A 17 31.47 -27.71 34.57
CA SER A 17 32.08 -26.54 35.18
C SER A 17 33.58 -26.75 35.28
N VAL A 18 34.41 -25.74 35.00
CA VAL A 18 35.78 -25.66 35.54
C VAL A 18 36.06 -24.22 35.98
N MET A 19 36.18 -24.07 37.27
CA MET A 19 36.85 -22.96 37.96
C MET A 19 38.36 -23.20 37.96
N VAL A 20 39.14 -22.17 37.73
CA VAL A 20 40.53 -22.12 38.25
C VAL A 20 40.81 -20.72 38.79
N VAL A 21 41.27 -20.71 40.00
CA VAL A 21 41.64 -19.59 40.87
C VAL A 21 43.17 -19.59 41.02
N PHE A 22 43.73 -18.48 41.51
CA PHE A 22 45.05 -18.17 42.08
C PHE A 22 46.07 -17.52 41.13
N ALA A 23 46.53 -16.40 41.45
CA ALA A 23 47.21 -15.69 42.56
C ALA A 23 48.71 -15.51 42.27
N GLY A 24 49.23 -14.38 42.61
CA GLY A 24 50.68 -14.25 42.77
C GLY A 24 51.22 -12.81 42.68
N CYS A 25 51.34 -12.20 43.80
CA CYS A 25 52.19 -11.12 44.28
C CYS A 25 53.46 -10.73 43.48
N GLY A 26 53.82 -9.43 43.55
CA GLY A 26 55.15 -8.92 43.32
C GLY A 26 55.24 -7.40 43.42
N ALA A 27 55.45 -6.87 44.61
CA ALA A 27 55.76 -5.47 44.88
C ALA A 27 57.20 -5.13 44.51
N LYS A 28 57.44 -3.96 43.89
CA LYS A 28 58.68 -3.20 44.08
C LYS A 28 58.40 -1.70 43.97
N THR A 29 58.65 -1.05 45.09
CA THR A 29 58.79 0.38 45.34
C THR A 29 59.91 0.98 44.54
N GLN A 30 59.71 2.14 43.93
CA GLN A 30 60.77 3.10 43.69
C GLN A 30 60.24 4.53 43.75
N GLU A 31 61.05 5.37 44.40
CA GLU A 31 60.79 6.72 44.86
C GLU A 31 60.62 7.76 43.74
N ALA A 32 59.90 8.82 44.11
CA ALA A 32 59.68 10.04 43.35
C ALA A 32 60.91 10.96 43.27
N PRO A 33 60.97 11.85 42.27
CA PRO A 33 61.49 13.19 42.51
C PRO A 33 60.39 14.26 42.41
N LYS A 34 60.50 15.15 43.37
CA LYS A 34 59.75 16.44 43.45
C LYS A 34 60.05 17.29 42.21
N GLN A 35 59.00 17.86 41.61
CA GLN A 35 59.15 19.09 40.86
C GLN A 35 57.92 20.01 41.00
N GLU A 36 58.23 21.24 41.05
CA GLU A 36 57.54 22.50 41.36
C GLU A 36 56.09 22.69 40.88
N ALA A 37 55.37 23.44 41.72
CA ALA A 37 54.03 23.94 41.48
C ALA A 37 53.99 24.99 40.36
N ALA A 38 53.28 24.67 39.30
CA ALA A 38 52.75 25.66 38.37
C ALA A 38 51.27 25.90 38.69
N LYS A 39 50.92 27.16 38.90
CA LYS A 39 49.52 27.63 39.07
C LYS A 39 48.75 27.25 37.85
N GLN A 40 47.75 26.37 38.00
CA GLN A 40 46.67 26.18 37.01
C GLN A 40 45.49 27.10 37.37
N GLU A 41 45.16 27.94 36.44
CA GLU A 41 43.90 28.70 36.40
C GLU A 41 42.72 27.71 36.38
N GLU A 42 41.71 27.93 37.23
CA GLU A 42 40.47 27.17 37.22
C GLU A 42 39.73 27.37 35.87
N PRO A 43 39.28 26.31 35.18
CA PRO A 43 38.40 26.46 34.02
C PRO A 43 37.02 26.90 34.51
N LYS A 44 36.56 28.02 33.96
CA LYS A 44 35.16 28.49 34.08
C LYS A 44 34.23 27.31 33.82
N LYS A 45 33.39 26.97 34.80
CA LYS A 45 32.23 26.12 34.61
C LYS A 45 31.34 26.78 33.59
N GLU A 46 31.28 26.25 32.36
CA GLU A 46 30.16 26.47 31.44
C GLU A 46 28.91 25.84 32.08
N GLU A 47 27.90 26.65 32.31
CA GLU A 47 26.57 26.17 32.67
C GLU A 47 26.07 25.26 31.53
N PRO A 48 25.54 24.06 31.84
CA PRO A 48 24.98 23.20 30.83
C PRO A 48 23.79 23.94 30.19
N LYS A 49 23.88 24.19 28.87
CA LYS A 49 22.71 24.56 28.06
C LYS A 49 21.57 23.61 28.43
N PRO A 50 20.35 24.13 28.62
CA PRO A 50 19.19 23.25 28.85
C PRO A 50 19.15 22.25 27.70
N ALA A 51 19.20 20.97 28.03
CA ALA A 51 18.92 19.90 27.07
C ALA A 51 17.55 20.20 26.49
N GLU A 52 17.46 20.39 25.17
CA GLU A 52 16.20 20.36 24.46
C GLU A 52 15.50 19.07 24.91
N GLN A 53 14.40 19.20 25.64
CA GLN A 53 13.52 18.10 25.93
C GLN A 53 13.12 17.49 24.58
N SER A 54 13.68 16.35 24.24
CA SER A 54 13.20 15.53 23.14
C SER A 54 11.81 15.06 23.56
N GLY A 55 10.81 15.90 23.32
CA GLY A 55 9.42 15.51 23.43
C GLY A 55 9.24 14.27 22.54
N THR A 56 8.67 13.19 23.09
CA THR A 56 8.30 12.03 22.29
C THR A 56 7.49 12.49 21.10
N LYS A 57 8.01 12.27 19.90
CA LYS A 57 7.32 12.63 18.66
C LYS A 57 5.94 11.99 18.64
N LYS A 58 4.97 12.70 18.14
CA LYS A 58 3.59 12.19 17.99
C LYS A 58 3.56 11.13 16.90
N LEU A 59 2.87 10.01 17.13
CA LEU A 59 2.80 8.87 16.22
C LEU A 59 1.63 8.99 15.24
N ILE A 60 1.88 8.90 13.94
CA ILE A 60 0.88 8.60 12.91
C ILE A 60 0.95 7.10 12.59
N PHE A 61 -0.20 6.43 12.61
CA PHE A 61 -0.28 5.00 12.28
C PHE A 61 -0.85 4.84 10.87
N VAL A 62 -0.11 4.17 9.98
CA VAL A 62 -0.48 3.92 8.59
C VAL A 62 -0.86 2.46 8.42
N ILE A 63 -2.05 2.20 7.91
CA ILE A 63 -2.61 0.86 7.70
C ILE A 63 -2.96 0.72 6.22
N THR A 64 -2.41 -0.29 5.54
CA THR A 64 -2.62 -0.52 4.11
C THR A 64 -2.83 -2.01 3.82
N PRO A 65 -3.28 -2.39 2.62
CA PRO A 65 -3.18 -3.76 2.12
C PRO A 65 -1.73 -4.24 1.97
N SER A 66 -1.52 -5.46 1.44
CA SER A 66 -0.19 -6.03 1.24
C SER A 66 0.67 -5.20 0.28
N HIS A 67 1.93 -4.97 0.66
CA HIS A 67 2.93 -4.27 -0.16
C HIS A 67 3.47 -5.10 -1.32
N ASP A 68 3.00 -6.34 -1.51
CA ASP A 68 3.24 -7.12 -2.72
C ASP A 68 2.61 -6.44 -3.95
N ASN A 69 1.54 -5.67 -3.74
CA ASN A 69 1.04 -4.74 -4.75
C ASN A 69 1.78 -3.40 -4.63
N PRO A 70 2.48 -2.95 -5.68
CA PRO A 70 3.26 -1.71 -5.65
C PRO A 70 2.40 -0.45 -5.42
N PHE A 71 1.10 -0.51 -5.72
CA PHE A 71 0.16 0.59 -5.44
C PHE A 71 0.10 0.88 -3.93
N PHE A 72 -0.21 -0.11 -3.11
CA PHE A 72 -0.32 0.04 -1.65
C PHE A 72 1.03 0.37 -0.99
N LYS A 73 2.13 -0.16 -1.56
CA LYS A 73 3.48 0.25 -1.14
C LYS A 73 3.72 1.73 -1.39
N SER A 74 3.27 2.27 -2.52
CA SER A 74 3.40 3.69 -2.87
C SER A 74 2.64 4.59 -1.89
N GLU A 75 1.44 4.18 -1.47
CA GLU A 75 0.67 4.89 -0.43
C GLU A 75 1.42 4.92 0.91
N ALA A 76 1.89 3.76 1.37
CA ALA A 76 2.64 3.67 2.62
C ALA A 76 3.88 4.56 2.62
N VAL A 77 4.65 4.55 1.52
CA VAL A 77 5.85 5.38 1.35
C VAL A 77 5.51 6.86 1.28
N GLY A 78 4.42 7.22 0.57
CA GLY A 78 3.95 8.60 0.47
C GLY A 78 3.52 9.17 1.82
N ALA A 79 2.74 8.40 2.58
CA ALA A 79 2.32 8.77 3.93
C ALA A 79 3.52 8.90 4.88
N GLU A 80 4.45 7.94 4.85
CA GLU A 80 5.65 7.95 5.68
C GLU A 80 6.53 9.17 5.40
N ALA A 81 6.79 9.46 4.12
CA ALA A 81 7.62 10.57 3.70
C ALA A 81 7.06 11.91 4.22
N LYS A 82 5.75 12.14 4.02
CA LYS A 82 5.11 13.38 4.47
C LYS A 82 5.03 13.48 5.99
N ALA A 83 4.72 12.39 6.69
CA ALA A 83 4.67 12.39 8.14
C ALA A 83 6.06 12.69 8.77
N LYS A 84 7.13 12.12 8.25
CA LYS A 84 8.51 12.42 8.67
C LYS A 84 8.90 13.86 8.38
N GLU A 85 8.54 14.39 7.20
CA GLU A 85 8.74 15.80 6.82
C GLU A 85 8.10 16.75 7.84
N LEU A 86 6.89 16.40 8.31
CA LEU A 86 6.14 17.18 9.31
C LEU A 86 6.55 16.89 10.76
N GLY A 87 7.56 16.05 10.99
CA GLY A 87 8.13 15.79 12.31
C GLY A 87 7.42 14.73 13.14
N TYR A 88 6.56 13.89 12.52
CA TYR A 88 5.89 12.77 13.18
C TYR A 88 6.74 11.50 13.18
N ASP A 89 6.57 10.66 14.19
CA ASP A 89 6.92 9.25 14.11
C ASP A 89 5.85 8.50 13.31
N VAL A 90 6.26 7.44 12.61
CA VAL A 90 5.37 6.66 11.74
C VAL A 90 5.49 5.19 12.07
N LYS A 91 4.33 4.53 12.18
CA LYS A 91 4.26 3.07 12.17
C LYS A 91 3.39 2.63 11.01
N ILE A 92 3.94 1.77 10.16
CA ILE A 92 3.26 1.19 9.01
C ILE A 92 2.95 -0.28 9.31
N ALA A 93 1.74 -0.71 8.97
CA ALA A 93 1.33 -2.10 9.08
C ALA A 93 0.39 -2.49 7.94
N SER A 94 0.49 -3.75 7.51
CA SER A 94 -0.40 -4.30 6.50
C SER A 94 -1.47 -5.18 7.12
N HIS A 95 -2.72 -5.02 6.66
CA HIS A 95 -3.82 -5.90 7.02
C HIS A 95 -3.98 -7.10 6.05
N ASP A 96 -3.22 -7.13 4.94
CA ASP A 96 -3.24 -8.21 3.94
C ASP A 96 -4.66 -8.56 3.45
N ASP A 97 -5.51 -7.56 3.28
CA ASP A 97 -6.93 -7.67 2.93
C ASP A 97 -7.79 -8.49 3.92
N ASP A 98 -7.32 -8.67 5.17
CA ASP A 98 -8.04 -9.30 6.26
C ASP A 98 -8.66 -8.24 7.20
N ALA A 99 -9.99 -8.19 7.25
CA ALA A 99 -10.73 -7.23 8.06
C ALA A 99 -10.50 -7.44 9.58
N ASN A 100 -10.29 -8.69 10.04
CA ASN A 100 -10.00 -8.97 11.45
C ASN A 100 -8.60 -8.49 11.82
N LYS A 101 -7.62 -8.70 10.93
CA LYS A 101 -6.27 -8.17 11.12
C LYS A 101 -6.28 -6.64 11.13
N GLN A 102 -7.05 -6.02 10.25
CA GLN A 102 -7.23 -4.58 10.25
C GLN A 102 -7.79 -4.07 11.59
N ASP A 103 -8.85 -4.71 12.12
CA ASP A 103 -9.42 -4.31 13.42
C ASP A 103 -8.39 -4.39 14.55
N GLN A 104 -7.55 -5.43 14.60
CA GLN A 104 -6.44 -5.55 15.53
C GLN A 104 -5.38 -4.44 15.35
N LEU A 105 -5.15 -3.97 14.11
CA LEU A 105 -4.26 -2.86 13.84
C LEU A 105 -4.84 -1.53 14.33
N PHE A 106 -6.16 -1.33 14.21
CA PHE A 106 -6.83 -0.19 14.83
C PHE A 106 -6.70 -0.22 16.36
N ASP A 107 -6.89 -1.38 17.00
CA ASP A 107 -6.65 -1.53 18.44
C ASP A 107 -5.20 -1.22 18.83
N THR A 108 -4.26 -1.66 18.01
CA THR A 108 -2.83 -1.36 18.21
C THR A 108 -2.55 0.14 18.09
N ALA A 109 -3.17 0.83 17.12
CA ALA A 109 -3.03 2.28 16.95
C ALA A 109 -3.60 3.03 18.16
N ILE A 110 -4.76 2.60 18.66
CA ILE A 110 -5.41 3.17 19.85
C ILE A 110 -4.53 2.96 21.10
N ALA A 111 -4.08 1.74 21.33
CA ALA A 111 -3.21 1.40 22.48
C ALA A 111 -1.86 2.17 22.42
N SER A 112 -1.33 2.41 21.22
CA SER A 112 -0.11 3.18 21.01
C SER A 112 -0.33 4.69 21.14
N LYS A 113 -1.55 5.16 21.40
CA LYS A 113 -1.93 6.58 21.45
C LYS A 113 -1.53 7.35 20.20
N ALA A 114 -1.74 6.73 19.03
CA ALA A 114 -1.54 7.41 17.75
C ALA A 114 -2.37 8.72 17.71
N VAL A 115 -1.81 9.77 17.13
CA VAL A 115 -2.51 11.06 17.02
C VAL A 115 -3.39 11.13 15.77
N ALA A 116 -3.18 10.22 14.82
CA ALA A 116 -4.00 9.99 13.64
C ALA A 116 -3.78 8.58 13.07
N ILE A 117 -4.79 8.06 12.37
CA ILE A 117 -4.70 6.84 11.58
C ILE A 117 -4.93 7.23 10.11
N ILE A 118 -4.00 6.82 9.22
CA ILE A 118 -4.17 6.86 7.78
C ILE A 118 -4.46 5.42 7.34
N CYS A 119 -5.57 5.16 6.66
CA CYS A 119 -5.98 3.79 6.34
C CYS A 119 -6.51 3.67 4.91
N ASP A 120 -5.89 2.79 4.12
CA ASP A 120 -6.54 2.13 2.99
C ASP A 120 -7.17 0.85 3.52
N ASN A 121 -8.48 0.71 3.40
CA ASN A 121 -9.26 -0.24 4.20
C ASN A 121 -9.40 -1.64 3.59
N ALA A 122 -9.65 -2.66 4.43
CA ALA A 122 -9.82 -4.06 4.00
C ALA A 122 -11.22 -4.36 3.42
N GLY A 123 -12.16 -3.42 3.51
CA GLY A 123 -13.53 -3.54 2.98
C GLY A 123 -14.45 -2.48 3.56
N ALA A 124 -15.30 -1.92 2.71
CA ALA A 124 -16.09 -0.73 2.98
C ALA A 124 -17.05 -0.87 4.19
N ASP A 125 -17.72 -2.00 4.33
CA ASP A 125 -18.62 -2.27 5.46
C ASP A 125 -17.88 -2.70 6.72
N ALA A 126 -16.93 -3.62 6.57
CA ALA A 126 -16.17 -4.19 7.69
C ALA A 126 -15.36 -3.13 8.46
N THR A 127 -14.88 -2.08 7.77
CA THR A 127 -14.04 -1.05 8.38
C THR A 127 -14.83 -0.01 9.19
N THR A 128 -16.14 0.11 8.97
CA THR A 128 -16.97 1.10 9.64
C THR A 128 -16.88 1.02 11.16
N ALA A 129 -16.89 -0.18 11.73
CA ALA A 129 -16.80 -0.39 13.18
C ALA A 129 -15.42 0.04 13.74
N SER A 130 -14.33 -0.29 13.04
CA SER A 130 -12.95 0.08 13.43
C SER A 130 -12.75 1.60 13.42
N VAL A 131 -13.25 2.30 12.38
CA VAL A 131 -13.19 3.78 12.29
C VAL A 131 -14.00 4.43 13.40
N LYS A 132 -15.20 3.89 13.68
CA LYS A 132 -16.02 4.38 14.80
C LYS A 132 -15.30 4.19 16.14
N LYS A 133 -14.68 3.03 16.39
CA LYS A 133 -13.90 2.73 17.59
C LYS A 133 -12.74 3.72 17.76
N ALA A 134 -11.99 4.03 16.70
CA ALA A 134 -10.91 5.03 16.74
C ALA A 134 -11.46 6.43 17.07
N LYS A 135 -12.58 6.83 16.44
CA LYS A 135 -13.25 8.11 16.73
C LYS A 135 -13.69 8.21 18.19
N ASP A 136 -14.31 7.17 18.74
CA ASP A 136 -14.76 7.11 20.14
C ASP A 136 -13.56 7.17 21.11
N ALA A 137 -12.38 6.68 20.71
CA ALA A 137 -11.12 6.82 21.43
C ALA A 137 -10.44 8.19 21.24
N GLY A 138 -11.02 9.09 20.47
CA GLY A 138 -10.49 10.43 20.19
C GLY A 138 -9.37 10.47 19.14
N ILE A 139 -9.18 9.38 18.35
CA ILE A 139 -8.16 9.30 17.31
C ILE A 139 -8.82 9.51 15.94
N PRO A 140 -8.48 10.60 15.23
CA PRO A 140 -9.00 10.88 13.91
C PRO A 140 -8.48 9.89 12.88
N THR A 141 -9.36 9.42 12.01
CA THR A 141 -9.04 8.52 10.89
C THR A 141 -9.20 9.25 9.56
N PHE A 142 -8.23 9.08 8.68
CA PHE A 142 -8.19 9.59 7.31
C PHE A 142 -8.10 8.38 6.39
N LEU A 143 -9.15 8.15 5.59
CA LEU A 143 -9.20 7.05 4.64
C LEU A 143 -8.61 7.49 3.30
N ILE A 144 -7.86 6.59 2.68
CA ILE A 144 -7.25 6.77 1.36
C ILE A 144 -7.66 5.62 0.44
N ASP A 145 -7.63 5.86 -0.86
CA ASP A 145 -7.98 4.92 -1.94
C ASP A 145 -9.39 4.31 -1.85
N ARG A 146 -9.72 3.65 -0.73
CA ARG A 146 -11.00 2.97 -0.51
C ARG A 146 -11.83 3.73 0.50
N GLU A 147 -13.05 4.07 0.12
CA GLU A 147 -14.00 4.67 1.06
C GLU A 147 -14.78 3.60 1.84
N ILE A 148 -15.43 4.00 2.93
CA ILE A 148 -16.36 3.17 3.69
C ILE A 148 -17.80 3.56 3.38
N ASN A 149 -18.75 2.62 3.61
CA ASN A 149 -20.19 2.86 3.43
C ASN A 149 -20.80 3.67 4.58
N ALA A 150 -20.03 4.61 5.16
CA ALA A 150 -20.48 5.50 6.23
C ALA A 150 -19.88 6.89 6.04
N THR A 151 -20.54 7.89 6.60
CA THR A 151 -20.08 9.29 6.66
C THR A 151 -20.19 9.81 8.09
N GLY A 152 -19.45 10.88 8.39
CA GLY A 152 -19.45 11.53 9.71
C GLY A 152 -18.66 10.80 10.78
N ILE A 153 -17.95 9.74 10.46
CA ILE A 153 -17.08 9.01 11.39
C ILE A 153 -15.59 9.10 11.05
N ALA A 154 -15.21 9.13 9.78
CA ALA A 154 -13.86 9.50 9.34
C ALA A 154 -13.74 11.03 9.24
N VAL A 155 -12.54 11.57 9.37
CA VAL A 155 -12.26 12.99 9.15
C VAL A 155 -12.20 13.30 7.66
N SER A 156 -11.58 12.41 6.88
CA SER A 156 -11.60 12.48 5.42
C SER A 156 -11.57 11.08 4.78
N GLN A 157 -12.08 11.03 3.55
CA GLN A 157 -12.07 9.87 2.66
C GLN A 157 -11.60 10.39 1.29
N ILE A 158 -10.29 10.24 1.03
CA ILE A 158 -9.63 10.81 -0.15
C ILE A 158 -9.36 9.68 -1.13
N VAL A 159 -10.10 9.63 -2.23
CA VAL A 159 -10.04 8.55 -3.19
C VAL A 159 -9.81 9.09 -4.60
N SER A 160 -9.36 8.24 -5.50
CA SER A 160 -9.32 8.56 -6.92
C SER A 160 -10.73 8.70 -7.47
N ASN A 161 -10.92 9.57 -8.47
CA ASN A 161 -12.17 9.64 -9.24
C ASN A 161 -12.28 8.41 -10.15
N ASN A 162 -12.55 7.26 -9.50
CA ASN A 162 -12.54 5.95 -10.15
C ASN A 162 -13.50 5.84 -11.32
N PHE A 163 -14.68 6.49 -11.23
CA PHE A 163 -15.65 6.46 -12.32
C PHE A 163 -15.14 7.24 -13.54
N GLN A 164 -14.60 8.44 -13.33
CA GLN A 164 -13.98 9.25 -14.40
C GLN A 164 -12.79 8.53 -15.01
N GLY A 165 -11.91 7.96 -14.18
CA GLY A 165 -10.76 7.21 -14.66
C GLY A 165 -11.16 5.97 -15.48
N ALA A 166 -12.18 5.23 -15.02
CA ALA A 166 -12.69 4.07 -15.74
C ALA A 166 -13.31 4.44 -17.09
N LYS A 167 -13.99 5.58 -17.18
CA LYS A 167 -14.44 6.09 -18.48
C LYS A 167 -13.28 6.35 -19.43
N LEU A 168 -12.21 7.00 -18.98
CA LEU A 168 -11.00 7.21 -19.79
C LEU A 168 -10.40 5.89 -20.27
N GLY A 169 -10.29 4.88 -19.38
CA GLY A 169 -9.82 3.54 -19.74
C GLY A 169 -10.73 2.84 -20.73
N GLY A 170 -12.05 2.95 -20.56
CA GLY A 170 -13.05 2.41 -21.45
C GLY A 170 -13.01 3.04 -22.85
N GLU A 171 -12.89 4.36 -22.93
CA GLU A 171 -12.78 5.11 -24.20
C GLU A 171 -11.52 4.69 -24.99
N GLU A 172 -10.37 4.59 -24.32
CA GLU A 172 -9.14 4.13 -24.98
C GLU A 172 -9.24 2.65 -25.37
N PHE A 173 -9.88 1.80 -24.54
CA PHE A 173 -10.10 0.39 -24.85
C PHE A 173 -10.96 0.21 -26.10
N VAL A 174 -12.10 0.91 -26.20
CA VAL A 174 -12.99 0.91 -27.38
C VAL A 174 -12.26 1.35 -28.64
N LYS A 175 -11.52 2.46 -28.55
CA LYS A 175 -10.69 2.99 -29.65
C LYS A 175 -9.66 1.96 -30.12
N LEU A 176 -8.93 1.32 -29.20
CA LEU A 176 -7.93 0.30 -29.52
C LEU A 176 -8.55 -0.97 -30.12
N MET A 177 -9.74 -1.36 -29.67
CA MET A 177 -10.51 -2.49 -30.21
C MET A 177 -11.12 -2.21 -31.58
N GLY A 178 -11.15 -0.95 -32.03
CA GLY A 178 -11.85 -0.55 -33.26
C GLY A 178 -13.36 -0.77 -33.17
N GLU A 179 -13.93 -0.50 -32.01
CA GLU A 179 -15.37 -0.51 -31.69
C GLU A 179 -16.06 -1.89 -31.82
N LYS A 180 -15.31 -2.99 -31.87
CA LYS A 180 -15.84 -4.34 -32.11
C LYS A 180 -14.94 -5.46 -31.59
N GLY A 181 -15.55 -6.63 -31.35
CA GLY A 181 -14.86 -7.87 -31.03
C GLY A 181 -15.12 -8.36 -29.63
N ASN A 182 -14.68 -9.59 -29.36
CA ASN A 182 -14.88 -10.23 -28.08
C ASN A 182 -13.86 -9.73 -27.04
N TYR A 183 -14.35 -9.36 -25.86
CA TYR A 183 -13.49 -8.91 -24.77
C TYR A 183 -13.79 -9.60 -23.45
N VAL A 184 -12.85 -9.51 -22.54
CA VAL A 184 -12.90 -10.01 -21.16
C VAL A 184 -12.77 -8.84 -20.20
N GLU A 185 -13.53 -8.85 -19.12
CA GLU A 185 -13.35 -7.96 -17.98
C GLU A 185 -12.82 -8.75 -16.77
N LEU A 186 -11.67 -8.31 -16.21
CA LEU A 186 -11.18 -8.77 -14.92
C LEU A 186 -11.48 -7.74 -13.84
N VAL A 187 -12.35 -8.11 -12.90
CA VAL A 187 -12.84 -7.23 -11.83
C VAL A 187 -12.02 -7.41 -10.57
N GLY A 188 -11.91 -6.39 -9.76
CA GLY A 188 -11.26 -6.42 -8.47
C GLY A 188 -12.03 -7.16 -7.38
N LYS A 189 -11.64 -6.94 -6.13
CA LYS A 189 -12.28 -7.53 -4.95
C LYS A 189 -13.66 -6.91 -4.70
N GLU A 190 -14.69 -7.73 -4.61
CA GLU A 190 -16.08 -7.25 -4.50
C GLU A 190 -16.38 -6.47 -3.20
N SER A 191 -15.61 -6.72 -2.13
CA SER A 191 -15.75 -5.97 -0.87
C SER A 191 -15.14 -4.54 -0.93
N ASP A 192 -14.45 -4.22 -2.01
CA ASP A 192 -13.91 -2.91 -2.32
C ASP A 192 -14.85 -2.19 -3.31
N THR A 193 -15.35 -1.03 -2.91
CA THR A 193 -16.26 -0.22 -3.74
C THR A 193 -15.67 0.16 -5.09
N ASN A 194 -14.34 0.32 -5.18
CA ASN A 194 -13.64 0.67 -6.40
C ASN A 194 -13.86 -0.37 -7.51
N ALA A 195 -13.98 -1.66 -7.17
CA ALA A 195 -14.23 -2.71 -8.16
C ALA A 195 -15.53 -2.47 -8.95
N GLY A 196 -16.62 -2.20 -8.22
CA GLY A 196 -17.91 -1.90 -8.84
C GLY A 196 -17.93 -0.56 -9.58
N ILE A 197 -17.30 0.47 -9.01
CA ILE A 197 -17.24 1.81 -9.61
C ILE A 197 -16.47 1.79 -10.93
N ARG A 198 -15.32 1.12 -10.98
CA ARG A 198 -14.53 0.99 -12.22
C ARG A 198 -15.28 0.18 -13.28
N SER A 199 -15.84 -0.98 -12.91
CA SER A 199 -16.65 -1.78 -13.82
C SER A 199 -17.81 -0.96 -14.41
N LYS A 200 -18.57 -0.22 -13.56
CA LYS A 200 -19.63 0.67 -14.03
C LYS A 200 -19.11 1.75 -14.99
N GLY A 201 -17.95 2.35 -14.71
CA GLY A 201 -17.36 3.37 -15.59
C GLY A 201 -16.94 2.80 -16.94
N TYR A 202 -16.40 1.58 -16.98
CA TYR A 202 -16.10 0.88 -18.24
C TYR A 202 -17.38 0.62 -19.05
N HIS A 203 -18.41 0.07 -18.42
CA HIS A 203 -19.67 -0.23 -19.07
C HIS A 203 -20.44 1.01 -19.53
N GLU A 204 -20.31 2.15 -18.84
CA GLU A 204 -20.88 3.43 -19.28
C GLU A 204 -20.39 3.82 -20.69
N VAL A 205 -19.21 3.38 -21.08
CA VAL A 205 -18.62 3.65 -22.41
C VAL A 205 -18.80 2.45 -23.33
N ILE A 206 -18.34 1.27 -22.91
CA ILE A 206 -18.24 0.10 -23.81
C ILE A 206 -19.60 -0.37 -24.30
N ASP A 207 -20.64 -0.31 -23.45
CA ASP A 207 -21.99 -0.78 -23.78
C ASP A 207 -22.68 0.07 -24.87
N GLN A 208 -22.12 1.24 -25.23
CA GLN A 208 -22.61 2.04 -26.34
C GLN A 208 -22.22 1.45 -27.71
N TYR A 209 -21.34 0.45 -27.74
CA TYR A 209 -20.80 -0.18 -28.96
C TYR A 209 -21.33 -1.62 -29.09
N PRO A 210 -22.41 -1.84 -29.84
CA PRO A 210 -23.12 -3.12 -29.90
C PRO A 210 -22.28 -4.28 -30.46
N ASP A 211 -21.20 -3.98 -31.19
CA ASP A 211 -20.28 -4.99 -31.73
C ASP A 211 -19.14 -5.36 -30.75
N MET A 212 -19.03 -4.70 -29.62
CA MET A 212 -18.20 -5.09 -28.49
C MET A 212 -18.95 -6.16 -27.66
N LYS A 213 -18.40 -7.38 -27.59
CA LYS A 213 -19.07 -8.51 -26.93
C LYS A 213 -18.25 -8.98 -25.72
N MET A 214 -18.77 -8.79 -24.52
CA MET A 214 -18.18 -9.36 -23.33
C MET A 214 -18.40 -10.87 -23.30
N VAL A 215 -17.32 -11.66 -23.40
CA VAL A 215 -17.38 -13.14 -23.40
C VAL A 215 -17.07 -13.76 -22.03
N ALA A 216 -16.45 -13.00 -21.16
CA ALA A 216 -16.23 -13.40 -19.76
C ALA A 216 -16.03 -12.17 -18.87
N ARG A 217 -16.52 -12.28 -17.63
CA ARG A 217 -16.29 -11.33 -16.53
C ARG A 217 -16.00 -12.13 -15.26
N GLN A 218 -14.85 -11.90 -14.66
CA GLN A 218 -14.48 -12.62 -13.43
C GLN A 218 -13.71 -11.72 -12.47
N SER A 219 -13.95 -11.91 -11.16
CA SER A 219 -13.10 -11.30 -10.16
C SER A 219 -11.77 -12.03 -10.07
N ALA A 220 -10.68 -11.27 -10.01
CA ALA A 220 -9.33 -11.76 -9.72
C ALA A 220 -8.73 -11.01 -8.51
N ASN A 221 -9.56 -10.41 -7.67
CA ASN A 221 -9.26 -9.90 -6.33
C ASN A 221 -8.03 -8.97 -6.23
N TRP A 222 -7.77 -8.15 -7.27
CA TRP A 222 -6.57 -7.31 -7.42
C TRP A 222 -5.25 -8.09 -7.52
N SER A 223 -5.30 -9.42 -7.67
CA SER A 223 -4.16 -10.32 -7.64
C SER A 223 -3.64 -10.67 -9.04
N GLN A 224 -2.34 -10.53 -9.26
CA GLN A 224 -1.67 -10.94 -10.48
C GLN A 224 -1.79 -12.46 -10.72
N THR A 225 -1.59 -13.25 -9.66
CA THR A 225 -1.65 -14.72 -9.72
C THR A 225 -3.07 -15.21 -10.06
N GLU A 226 -4.09 -14.64 -9.39
CA GLU A 226 -5.47 -15.01 -9.69
C GLU A 226 -5.88 -14.59 -11.10
N ALA A 227 -5.47 -13.39 -11.55
CA ALA A 227 -5.73 -12.93 -12.90
C ALA A 227 -5.10 -13.86 -13.95
N TYR A 228 -3.87 -14.31 -13.73
CA TYR A 228 -3.23 -15.30 -14.59
C TYR A 228 -4.06 -16.59 -14.68
N GLN A 229 -4.44 -17.19 -13.54
CA GLN A 229 -5.20 -18.42 -13.47
C GLN A 229 -6.60 -18.29 -14.11
N LYS A 230 -7.29 -17.17 -13.87
CA LYS A 230 -8.58 -16.89 -14.50
C LYS A 230 -8.45 -16.78 -16.02
N MET A 231 -7.42 -16.04 -16.50
CA MET A 231 -7.20 -15.90 -17.94
C MET A 231 -6.83 -17.21 -18.63
N GLU A 232 -6.05 -18.10 -18.00
CA GLU A 232 -5.80 -19.43 -18.57
C GLU A 232 -7.11 -20.18 -18.85
N SER A 233 -8.03 -20.18 -17.88
CA SER A 233 -9.34 -20.82 -18.01
C SER A 233 -10.22 -20.12 -19.08
N ILE A 234 -10.23 -18.80 -19.10
CA ILE A 234 -10.99 -18.00 -20.05
C ILE A 234 -10.49 -18.21 -21.50
N ILE A 235 -9.18 -18.27 -21.71
CA ILE A 235 -8.55 -18.52 -23.03
C ILE A 235 -8.89 -19.91 -23.54
N GLN A 236 -9.00 -20.91 -22.67
CA GLN A 236 -9.41 -22.27 -23.07
C GLN A 236 -10.86 -22.31 -23.56
N ALA A 237 -11.75 -21.59 -22.86
CA ALA A 237 -13.17 -21.53 -23.18
C ALA A 237 -13.49 -20.62 -24.38
N ASN A 238 -12.70 -19.55 -24.59
CA ASN A 238 -12.94 -18.51 -25.60
C ASN A 238 -11.73 -18.34 -26.51
N LYS A 239 -11.84 -18.82 -27.75
CA LYS A 239 -10.69 -18.80 -28.70
C LYS A 239 -10.47 -17.46 -29.39
N ASP A 240 -11.52 -16.65 -29.51
CA ASP A 240 -11.50 -15.37 -30.25
C ASP A 240 -11.63 -14.16 -29.29
N ILE A 241 -10.69 -14.04 -28.35
CA ILE A 241 -10.58 -12.87 -27.49
C ILE A 241 -9.72 -11.82 -28.21
N LYS A 242 -10.22 -10.59 -28.33
CA LYS A 242 -9.53 -9.46 -28.93
C LYS A 242 -9.01 -8.46 -27.90
N GLY A 243 -9.65 -8.38 -26.72
CA GLY A 243 -9.24 -7.47 -25.67
C GLY A 243 -9.51 -7.99 -24.27
N VAL A 244 -8.78 -7.45 -23.32
CA VAL A 244 -8.95 -7.65 -21.88
C VAL A 244 -8.87 -6.28 -21.20
N ILE A 245 -9.92 -5.90 -20.48
CA ILE A 245 -9.90 -4.71 -19.64
C ILE A 245 -9.86 -5.16 -18.17
N CYS A 246 -8.93 -4.61 -17.42
CA CYS A 246 -8.65 -5.03 -16.04
C CYS A 246 -8.95 -3.90 -15.07
N GLY A 247 -9.50 -4.24 -13.91
CA GLY A 247 -9.77 -3.28 -12.85
C GLY A 247 -8.49 -2.71 -12.22
N ASN A 248 -7.32 -3.38 -12.37
CA ASN A 248 -6.04 -2.82 -11.97
C ASN A 248 -4.84 -3.36 -12.78
N ASP A 249 -3.67 -2.76 -12.56
CA ASP A 249 -2.43 -3.08 -13.28
C ASP A 249 -1.85 -4.46 -12.92
N THR A 250 -1.93 -4.88 -11.67
CA THR A 250 -1.48 -6.21 -11.26
C THR A 250 -2.27 -7.31 -11.97
N MET A 251 -3.58 -7.15 -12.10
CA MET A 251 -4.40 -8.08 -12.90
C MET A 251 -4.08 -7.98 -14.39
N ALA A 252 -3.79 -6.79 -14.93
CA ALA A 252 -3.39 -6.61 -16.33
C ALA A 252 -2.08 -7.33 -16.64
N MET A 253 -1.10 -7.27 -15.74
CA MET A 253 0.17 -8.02 -15.85
C MET A 253 -0.07 -9.54 -15.82
N GLY A 254 -0.96 -10.02 -14.94
CA GLY A 254 -1.34 -11.43 -14.88
C GLY A 254 -2.04 -11.91 -16.17
N ALA A 255 -3.00 -11.13 -16.66
CA ALA A 255 -3.70 -11.41 -17.91
C ALA A 255 -2.75 -11.43 -19.12
N MET A 256 -1.87 -10.43 -19.22
CA MET A 256 -0.85 -10.35 -20.28
C MET A 256 0.08 -11.58 -20.25
N ALA A 257 0.53 -11.99 -19.06
CA ALA A 257 1.39 -13.18 -18.90
C ALA A 257 0.69 -14.46 -19.39
N ALA A 258 -0.60 -14.67 -19.06
CA ALA A 258 -1.38 -15.81 -19.53
C ALA A 258 -1.59 -15.78 -21.04
N LEU A 259 -1.88 -14.62 -21.62
CA LEU A 259 -2.01 -14.43 -23.07
C LEU A 259 -0.70 -14.74 -23.79
N LYS A 260 0.43 -14.29 -23.26
CA LYS A 260 1.77 -14.55 -23.80
C LYS A 260 2.11 -16.04 -23.74
N ALA A 261 1.83 -16.72 -22.63
CA ALA A 261 2.00 -18.17 -22.49
C ALA A 261 1.14 -18.96 -23.50
N ALA A 262 -0.07 -18.48 -23.83
CA ALA A 262 -0.95 -19.06 -24.82
C ALA A 262 -0.63 -18.64 -26.27
N GLY A 263 0.45 -17.89 -26.52
CA GLY A 263 0.83 -17.41 -27.86
C GLY A 263 -0.08 -16.33 -28.44
N LYS A 264 -0.96 -15.72 -27.62
CA LYS A 264 -1.92 -14.69 -28.06
C LYS A 264 -1.32 -13.28 -27.88
N LYS A 265 -0.48 -12.85 -28.82
CA LYS A 265 0.29 -11.60 -28.73
C LYS A 265 -0.49 -10.36 -29.16
N ASP A 266 -1.58 -10.53 -29.93
CA ASP A 266 -2.33 -9.43 -30.55
C ASP A 266 -3.55 -9.00 -29.72
N VAL A 267 -3.75 -9.57 -28.52
CA VAL A 267 -4.86 -9.21 -27.66
C VAL A 267 -4.53 -7.89 -26.93
N ILE A 268 -5.45 -6.95 -27.02
CA ILE A 268 -5.35 -5.64 -26.41
C ILE A 268 -5.56 -5.78 -24.89
N VAL A 269 -4.64 -5.29 -24.08
CA VAL A 269 -4.76 -5.27 -22.60
C VAL A 269 -4.72 -3.83 -22.12
N VAL A 270 -5.70 -3.47 -21.26
CA VAL A 270 -5.77 -2.17 -20.59
C VAL A 270 -5.87 -2.39 -19.10
N GLY A 271 -5.06 -1.67 -18.33
CA GLY A 271 -4.98 -1.70 -16.87
C GLY A 271 -5.56 -0.45 -16.21
N PHE A 272 -5.33 -0.36 -14.91
CA PHE A 272 -5.67 0.78 -14.05
C PHE A 272 -4.67 0.81 -12.90
N ASP A 273 -4.15 1.93 -12.47
CA ASP A 273 -3.30 2.32 -11.34
C ASP A 273 -2.14 3.22 -11.78
N GLY A 274 -1.50 2.94 -12.92
CA GLY A 274 -0.30 3.67 -13.38
C GLY A 274 0.98 3.16 -12.72
N SER A 275 1.14 1.85 -12.64
CA SER A 275 2.34 1.22 -12.08
C SER A 275 3.55 1.32 -13.03
N ASN A 276 4.76 1.28 -12.46
CA ASN A 276 5.98 1.27 -13.26
C ASN A 276 6.09 0.02 -14.16
N ASP A 277 5.63 -1.13 -13.69
CA ASP A 277 5.67 -2.38 -14.46
C ASP A 277 4.78 -2.29 -15.71
N VAL A 278 3.58 -1.71 -15.55
CA VAL A 278 2.69 -1.48 -16.70
C VAL A 278 3.20 -0.36 -17.59
N ARG A 279 3.80 0.70 -17.06
CA ARG A 279 4.52 1.69 -17.88
C ARG A 279 5.54 1.02 -18.79
N ASP A 280 6.38 0.15 -18.24
CA ASP A 280 7.43 -0.52 -19.00
C ASP A 280 6.84 -1.51 -20.01
N SER A 281 5.73 -2.17 -19.66
CA SER A 281 4.96 -3.03 -20.55
C SER A 281 4.28 -2.24 -21.69
N ILE A 282 3.79 -1.02 -21.44
CA ILE A 282 3.26 -0.11 -22.47
C ILE A 282 4.38 0.29 -23.44
N LYS A 283 5.56 0.64 -22.92
CA LYS A 283 6.73 0.98 -23.75
C LYS A 283 7.18 -0.19 -24.61
N ALA A 284 7.08 -1.42 -24.10
CA ALA A 284 7.35 -2.65 -24.85
C ALA A 284 6.21 -3.01 -25.84
N GLY A 285 5.05 -2.35 -25.78
CA GLY A 285 3.89 -2.60 -26.64
C GLY A 285 3.08 -3.85 -26.25
N GLU A 286 3.32 -4.43 -25.06
CA GLU A 286 2.61 -5.62 -24.56
C GLU A 286 1.25 -5.23 -23.96
N ILE A 287 1.21 -4.30 -23.01
CA ILE A 287 -0.02 -3.64 -22.53
C ILE A 287 -0.20 -2.33 -23.32
N LYS A 288 -1.44 -1.91 -23.58
CA LYS A 288 -1.68 -0.75 -24.46
C LYS A 288 -1.91 0.55 -23.71
N ALA A 289 -2.55 0.48 -22.54
CA ALA A 289 -2.84 1.64 -21.71
C ALA A 289 -3.08 1.24 -20.25
N THR A 290 -2.95 2.21 -19.37
CA THR A 290 -3.41 2.16 -17.99
C THR A 290 -4.00 3.52 -17.58
N VAL A 291 -4.72 3.58 -16.48
CA VAL A 291 -5.24 4.82 -15.91
C VAL A 291 -4.52 5.10 -14.61
N LEU A 292 -3.75 6.17 -14.57
CA LEU A 292 -2.99 6.56 -13.39
C LEU A 292 -3.91 7.03 -12.27
N GLN A 293 -3.77 6.44 -11.10
CA GLN A 293 -4.24 6.94 -9.80
C GLN A 293 -3.08 7.64 -9.08
N PRO A 294 -3.26 8.85 -8.53
CA PRO A 294 -2.18 9.56 -7.84
C PRO A 294 -1.99 9.07 -6.38
N ALA A 295 -1.78 7.75 -6.19
CA ALA A 295 -1.74 7.07 -4.90
C ALA A 295 -0.77 7.70 -3.89
N TYR A 296 0.48 7.93 -4.31
CA TYR A 296 1.50 8.58 -3.49
C TYR A 296 1.04 9.96 -2.99
N LYS A 297 0.45 10.76 -3.89
CA LYS A 297 -0.03 12.11 -3.60
C LYS A 297 -1.26 12.09 -2.68
N ILE A 298 -2.18 11.16 -2.86
CA ILE A 298 -3.36 10.99 -2.00
C ILE A 298 -2.91 10.69 -0.57
N ALA A 299 -1.95 9.79 -0.39
CA ALA A 299 -1.43 9.45 0.93
C ALA A 299 -0.71 10.63 1.59
N GLN A 300 0.08 11.43 0.84
CA GLN A 300 0.67 12.67 1.34
C GLN A 300 -0.39 13.67 1.79
N LEU A 301 -1.43 13.88 0.96
CA LEU A 301 -2.52 14.80 1.26
C LEU A 301 -3.28 14.39 2.53
N ALA A 302 -3.50 13.09 2.74
CA ALA A 302 -4.14 12.59 3.97
C ALA A 302 -3.31 12.94 5.21
N VAL A 303 -1.99 12.83 5.15
CA VAL A 303 -1.09 13.23 6.25
C VAL A 303 -1.07 14.75 6.45
N GLU A 304 -1.09 15.54 5.39
CA GLU A 304 -1.20 17.01 5.47
C GLU A 304 -2.51 17.42 6.14
N GLN A 305 -3.62 16.76 5.78
CA GLN A 305 -4.92 17.00 6.42
C GLN A 305 -4.93 16.53 7.88
N ALA A 306 -4.23 15.42 8.20
CA ALA A 306 -4.08 14.96 9.58
C ALA A 306 -3.30 16.00 10.42
N ASP A 307 -2.18 16.51 9.92
CA ASP A 307 -1.40 17.56 10.60
C ASP A 307 -2.24 18.81 10.86
N LYS A 308 -2.95 19.28 9.83
CA LYS A 308 -3.85 20.43 9.96
C LYS A 308 -4.95 20.17 10.99
N TYR A 309 -5.61 19.00 10.93
CA TYR A 309 -6.68 18.62 11.86
C TYR A 309 -6.18 18.51 13.31
N ILE A 310 -5.01 17.94 13.53
CA ILE A 310 -4.40 17.85 14.87
C ILE A 310 -4.21 19.24 15.46
N LYS A 311 -3.80 20.23 14.65
CA LYS A 311 -3.52 21.61 15.07
C LYS A 311 -4.78 22.47 15.22
N THR A 312 -5.76 22.30 14.33
CA THR A 312 -6.89 23.24 14.19
C THR A 312 -8.27 22.63 14.42
N LYS A 313 -8.36 21.30 14.53
CA LYS A 313 -9.60 20.50 14.57
C LYS A 313 -10.47 20.60 13.32
N SER A 314 -9.90 21.04 12.21
CA SER A 314 -10.56 21.10 10.90
C SER A 314 -9.54 20.86 9.78
N THR A 315 -9.93 20.13 8.74
CA THR A 315 -9.16 20.05 7.50
C THR A 315 -9.41 21.24 6.59
N GLY A 316 -10.55 21.92 6.74
CA GLY A 316 -11.04 22.92 5.79
C GLY A 316 -11.61 22.32 4.51
N GLU A 317 -11.69 20.99 4.43
CA GLU A 317 -12.15 20.22 3.26
C GLU A 317 -13.40 19.41 3.60
N GLN A 318 -14.12 18.97 2.59
CA GLN A 318 -15.20 17.99 2.76
C GLN A 318 -14.63 16.61 3.13
N GLU A 319 -15.43 15.79 3.82
CA GLU A 319 -15.04 14.44 4.19
C GLU A 319 -14.69 13.60 2.96
N LYS A 320 -15.57 13.56 1.94
CA LYS A 320 -15.34 12.82 0.71
C LYS A 320 -14.69 13.71 -0.34
N GLN A 321 -13.55 13.26 -0.88
CA GLN A 321 -12.74 14.01 -1.82
C GLN A 321 -12.32 13.09 -2.97
N LEU A 322 -12.56 13.53 -4.20
CA LEU A 322 -12.14 12.83 -5.40
C LEU A 322 -10.90 13.48 -6.01
N LYS A 323 -9.96 12.67 -6.47
CA LYS A 323 -8.76 13.10 -7.21
C LYS A 323 -8.81 12.50 -8.61
N ASP A 324 -8.78 13.35 -9.63
CA ASP A 324 -8.91 12.89 -11.02
C ASP A 324 -7.76 11.98 -11.42
N CYS A 325 -8.11 10.98 -12.22
CA CYS A 325 -7.21 10.04 -12.85
C CYS A 325 -6.74 10.55 -14.20
N VAL A 326 -5.62 9.99 -14.70
CA VAL A 326 -5.03 10.37 -15.98
C VAL A 326 -4.79 9.13 -16.84
N LEU A 327 -5.24 9.15 -18.09
CA LEU A 327 -4.93 8.08 -19.05
C LEU A 327 -3.43 8.08 -19.38
N ILE A 328 -2.83 6.93 -19.30
CA ILE A 328 -1.44 6.65 -19.70
C ILE A 328 -1.47 5.64 -20.85
N ASN A 329 -0.87 6.02 -21.94
CA ASN A 329 -0.67 5.18 -23.11
C ASN A 329 0.73 5.42 -23.71
N LYS A 330 0.99 4.94 -24.91
CA LYS A 330 2.31 5.06 -25.57
C LYS A 330 2.79 6.51 -25.68
N ASP A 331 1.88 7.48 -25.79
CA ASP A 331 2.23 8.88 -26.07
C ASP A 331 2.78 9.61 -24.84
N ASN A 332 2.48 9.11 -23.64
CA ASN A 332 2.87 9.76 -22.38
C ASN A 332 3.45 8.83 -21.30
N ALA A 333 3.63 7.54 -21.60
CA ALA A 333 4.18 6.57 -20.66
C ALA A 333 5.57 6.98 -20.12
N ASP A 334 6.37 7.69 -20.91
CA ASP A 334 7.69 8.18 -20.47
C ASP A 334 7.62 9.19 -19.30
N LYS A 335 6.47 9.85 -19.14
CA LYS A 335 6.23 10.78 -18.04
C LYS A 335 5.77 10.09 -16.76
N LEU A 336 5.37 8.83 -16.82
CA LEU A 336 4.88 8.09 -15.65
C LEU A 336 6.05 7.59 -14.80
N GLU A 337 6.04 7.91 -13.51
CA GLU A 337 6.99 7.39 -12.54
C GLU A 337 6.36 7.31 -11.15
N THR A 338 6.40 6.13 -10.56
CA THR A 338 6.00 5.89 -9.16
C THR A 338 4.61 6.46 -8.84
N PHE A 339 3.60 6.09 -9.64
CA PHE A 339 2.20 6.54 -9.51
C PHE A 339 2.06 8.08 -9.54
N ALA A 340 2.87 8.73 -10.36
CA ALA A 340 2.82 10.18 -10.62
C ALA A 340 3.25 10.49 -12.05
N ILE A 341 2.86 11.66 -12.55
CA ILE A 341 3.37 12.21 -13.81
C ILE A 341 4.49 13.19 -13.48
N LYS A 342 5.63 13.02 -14.15
CA LYS A 342 6.71 14.01 -14.16
C LYS A 342 6.22 15.28 -14.87
N GLU A 343 6.44 16.41 -14.23
CA GLU A 343 6.21 17.74 -14.81
C GLU A 343 7.19 18.07 -15.95
#